data_e33b68cd0e8e2394e1607efa76ed77a2
#
_entry.id   e33b68cd0e8e2394e1607efa76ed77a2
#
_cell.length_a   1.000
_cell.length_b   1.000
_cell.length_c   1.000
_cell.angle_alpha   90.00
_cell.angle_beta   90.00
_cell.angle_gamma   90.00
#
_symmetry.space_group_name_H-M   'P 1'
#
loop_
_entity.id
_entity.type
_entity.pdbx_description
1 polymer ?
#
loop_
_entity_poly.entity_id
_entity_poly.type
_entity_poly.pdbx_seq_one_letter_code
_entity_poly.pdbx_strand_id
1 'polypeptide(L)'
;MLLPMAGRVGALVLLAAAFDGCGSSALAQGNLEASYVATLAGVPIGKGSWSIDVTEDQFTATASGATSGLLRVFASGQGSSVARGGVSGGQPVASTYASTIVADNKTDQVRMLFGGGAVKDYLADPPTTPSPDRMPLTDAHRKGVFDPMTATLLRVPGNGDTFVPEACQRTVPVFDGRMRYDLQLAFKHLDKVRSERGYQGTVVVCAVYFTPLGGHVPDRSTIKYLVAQRDMEVSLAPIAGTRLMVPYRASIPTPLGMGVLQATQFVSVPRSPQQPTANLKTQ
;
A
#
# COMPACT_ATOMS: atom_id res chain seq x y z
N MET A 1 -60.36 69.41 17.35
CA MET A 1 -61.29 68.29 17.50
C MET A 1 -60.93 67.28 16.43
N LEU A 2 -60.50 66.09 16.83
CA LEU A 2 -60.13 64.86 16.08
C LEU A 2 -58.76 64.33 16.46
N LEU A 3 -58.71 63.30 17.25
CA LEU A 3 -57.54 62.49 17.63
C LEU A 3 -57.08 61.67 16.44
N PRO A 4 -55.81 61.34 16.34
CA PRO A 4 -55.35 60.21 15.53
C PRO A 4 -55.09 59.00 16.37
N MET A 5 -55.56 57.85 15.85
CA MET A 5 -55.36 56.47 16.35
C MET A 5 -53.89 56.04 16.13
N ALA A 6 -53.31 55.50 17.18
CA ALA A 6 -51.98 54.85 17.13
C ALA A 6 -52.09 53.44 16.58
N GLY A 7 -51.43 53.15 15.44
CA GLY A 7 -51.23 51.82 14.89
C GLY A 7 -49.96 51.17 15.47
N ARG A 8 -50.11 50.06 16.20
CA ARG A 8 -48.99 49.22 16.67
C ARG A 8 -48.57 48.29 15.52
N VAL A 9 -47.37 48.50 15.00
CA VAL A 9 -46.68 47.55 14.09
C VAL A 9 -45.94 46.56 14.93
N GLY A 10 -46.39 45.28 14.94
CA GLY A 10 -45.70 44.18 15.55
C GLY A 10 -44.57 43.70 14.64
N ALA A 11 -43.32 43.79 15.14
CA ALA A 11 -42.17 43.24 14.47
C ALA A 11 -42.09 41.73 14.73
N LEU A 12 -42.31 40.95 13.69
CA LEU A 12 -42.10 39.48 13.69
C LEU A 12 -40.60 39.22 13.50
N VAL A 13 -39.90 38.80 14.57
CA VAL A 13 -38.50 38.37 14.50
C VAL A 13 -38.51 36.92 14.07
N LEU A 14 -38.15 36.67 12.80
CA LEU A 14 -37.85 35.33 12.28
C LEU A 14 -36.48 34.88 12.78
N LEU A 15 -36.43 33.99 13.76
CA LEU A 15 -35.23 33.30 14.18
C LEU A 15 -34.88 32.25 13.09
N ALA A 16 -33.93 32.57 12.21
CA ALA A 16 -33.33 31.60 11.32
C ALA A 16 -32.36 30.71 12.12
N ALA A 17 -32.77 29.49 12.45
CA ALA A 17 -31.89 28.47 13.00
C ALA A 17 -30.91 28.05 11.89
N ALA A 18 -29.66 28.52 11.95
CA ALA A 18 -28.57 28.00 11.18
C ALA A 18 -28.26 26.59 11.68
N PHE A 19 -28.70 25.58 10.93
CA PHE A 19 -28.19 24.23 11.08
C PHE A 19 -26.78 24.22 10.52
N ASP A 20 -25.79 24.44 11.40
CA ASP A 20 -24.40 24.05 11.12
C ASP A 20 -24.37 22.53 10.96
N GLY A 21 -24.54 22.08 9.71
CA GLY A 21 -24.27 20.72 9.34
C GLY A 21 -22.79 20.43 9.52
N CYS A 22 -22.39 20.00 10.71
CA CYS A 22 -21.11 19.30 10.91
C CYS A 22 -21.12 18.09 9.98
N GLY A 23 -20.63 18.30 8.76
CA GLY A 23 -20.30 17.21 7.85
C GLY A 23 -19.21 16.39 8.51
N SER A 24 -19.58 15.33 9.23
CA SER A 24 -18.65 14.31 9.66
C SER A 24 -17.95 13.82 8.41
N SER A 25 -16.68 14.20 8.22
CA SER A 25 -15.82 13.59 7.21
C SER A 25 -15.85 12.09 7.49
N ALA A 26 -16.56 11.34 6.65
CA ALA A 26 -16.59 9.89 6.75
C ALA A 26 -15.13 9.42 6.69
N LEU A 27 -14.63 8.94 7.81
CA LEU A 27 -13.25 8.52 7.98
C LEU A 27 -12.99 7.35 7.04
N ALA A 28 -11.93 7.44 6.28
CA ALA A 28 -11.60 6.51 5.22
C ALA A 28 -11.18 5.16 5.84
N GLN A 29 -12.11 4.19 5.89
CA GLN A 29 -11.89 2.86 6.44
C GLN A 29 -12.26 1.80 5.42
N GLY A 30 -11.45 0.76 5.31
CA GLY A 30 -11.67 -0.29 4.33
C GLY A 30 -10.91 -1.57 4.64
N ASN A 31 -11.41 -2.64 4.06
CA ASN A 31 -10.77 -3.96 4.09
C ASN A 31 -10.54 -4.45 2.66
N LEU A 32 -9.45 -5.19 2.47
CA LEU A 32 -9.15 -5.89 1.23
C LEU A 32 -8.73 -7.32 1.54
N GLU A 33 -9.36 -8.27 0.82
CA GLU A 33 -8.92 -9.66 0.72
C GLU A 33 -8.59 -9.96 -0.75
N ALA A 34 -7.33 -10.26 -1.05
CA ALA A 34 -6.88 -10.54 -2.40
C ALA A 34 -6.10 -11.85 -2.49
N SER A 35 -6.29 -12.56 -3.61
CA SER A 35 -5.50 -13.74 -3.98
C SER A 35 -4.79 -13.47 -5.30
N TYR A 36 -3.56 -13.95 -5.41
CA TYR A 36 -2.69 -13.69 -6.55
C TYR A 36 -2.13 -14.98 -7.14
N VAL A 37 -1.88 -14.93 -8.43
CA VAL A 37 -1.07 -15.91 -9.14
C VAL A 37 0.18 -15.20 -9.68
N ALA A 38 1.33 -15.80 -9.44
CA ALA A 38 2.59 -15.40 -10.06
C ALA A 38 2.85 -16.29 -11.28
N THR A 39 3.21 -15.67 -12.40
CA THR A 39 3.62 -16.36 -13.62
C THR A 39 4.99 -15.88 -14.08
N LEU A 40 5.72 -16.76 -14.77
CA LEU A 40 6.96 -16.43 -15.48
C LEU A 40 6.82 -16.91 -16.93
N ALA A 41 6.99 -16.01 -17.89
CA ALA A 41 6.76 -16.31 -19.31
C ALA A 41 5.39 -17.00 -19.56
N GLY A 42 4.36 -16.60 -18.81
CA GLY A 42 3.01 -17.17 -18.89
C GLY A 42 2.80 -18.46 -18.09
N VAL A 43 3.85 -19.09 -17.56
CA VAL A 43 3.75 -20.32 -16.77
C VAL A 43 3.50 -19.99 -15.30
N PRO A 44 2.45 -20.53 -14.64
CA PRO A 44 2.21 -20.33 -13.23
C PRO A 44 3.35 -20.89 -12.36
N ILE A 45 3.92 -20.04 -11.50
CA ILE A 45 5.07 -20.38 -10.65
C ILE A 45 4.78 -20.25 -9.15
N GLY A 46 3.70 -19.52 -8.79
CA GLY A 46 3.37 -19.29 -7.39
C GLY A 46 1.96 -18.79 -7.20
N LYS A 47 1.51 -18.88 -5.95
CA LYS A 47 0.24 -18.29 -5.47
C LYS A 47 0.50 -17.53 -4.18
N GLY A 48 -0.29 -16.50 -3.95
CA GLY A 48 -0.22 -15.73 -2.73
C GLY A 48 -1.57 -15.15 -2.33
N SER A 49 -1.62 -14.63 -1.13
CA SER A 49 -2.77 -13.90 -0.59
C SER A 49 -2.31 -12.61 0.07
N TRP A 50 -3.19 -11.63 0.11
CA TRP A 50 -2.95 -10.36 0.76
C TRP A 50 -4.23 -9.89 1.45
N SER A 51 -4.13 -9.62 2.75
CA SER A 51 -5.20 -9.04 3.56
C SER A 51 -4.74 -7.69 4.08
N ILE A 52 -5.58 -6.67 3.92
CA ILE A 52 -5.33 -5.32 4.40
C ILE A 52 -6.55 -4.85 5.15
N ASP A 53 -6.37 -4.42 6.38
CA ASP A 53 -7.37 -3.77 7.20
C ASP A 53 -6.90 -2.34 7.52
N VAL A 54 -7.73 -1.35 7.20
CA VAL A 54 -7.46 0.07 7.45
C VAL A 54 -8.62 0.65 8.24
N THR A 55 -8.30 1.16 9.41
CA THR A 55 -9.21 1.95 10.25
C THR A 55 -8.82 3.43 10.17
N GLU A 56 -9.45 4.26 10.98
CA GLU A 56 -9.16 5.70 11.07
C GLU A 56 -7.72 5.98 11.50
N ASP A 57 -7.23 5.23 12.48
CA ASP A 57 -6.00 5.46 13.22
C ASP A 57 -4.94 4.36 13.03
N GLN A 58 -5.34 3.18 12.53
CA GLN A 58 -4.48 2.01 12.43
C GLN A 58 -4.62 1.27 11.11
N PHE A 59 -3.57 0.56 10.73
CA PHE A 59 -3.62 -0.42 9.67
C PHE A 59 -2.89 -1.70 10.01
N THR A 60 -3.33 -2.79 9.40
CA THR A 60 -2.62 -4.07 9.35
C THR A 60 -2.63 -4.57 7.92
N ALA A 61 -1.47 -4.93 7.40
CA ALA A 61 -1.34 -5.59 6.10
C ALA A 61 -0.57 -6.89 6.28
N THR A 62 -1.12 -7.99 5.76
CA THR A 62 -0.55 -9.34 5.89
C THR A 62 -0.52 -9.99 4.51
N ALA A 63 0.62 -10.50 4.09
CA ALA A 63 0.76 -11.25 2.87
C ALA A 63 1.39 -12.61 3.10
N SER A 64 1.02 -13.59 2.29
CA SER A 64 1.65 -14.89 2.23
C SER A 64 1.75 -15.38 0.79
N GLY A 65 2.69 -16.26 0.52
CA GLY A 65 2.85 -16.84 -0.79
C GLY A 65 3.67 -18.10 -0.76
N ALA A 66 3.49 -18.93 -1.79
CA ALA A 66 4.27 -20.15 -1.97
C ALA A 66 4.44 -20.47 -3.46
N THR A 67 5.53 -21.13 -3.80
CA THR A 67 5.73 -21.73 -5.12
C THR A 67 4.63 -22.74 -5.41
N SER A 68 4.18 -22.80 -6.64
CA SER A 68 3.12 -23.70 -7.08
C SER A 68 3.40 -24.23 -8.49
N GLY A 69 2.63 -25.23 -8.93
CA GLY A 69 2.74 -25.81 -10.26
C GLY A 69 4.01 -26.63 -10.44
N LEU A 70 4.51 -26.71 -11.67
CA LEU A 70 5.67 -27.51 -12.04
C LEU A 70 6.96 -27.08 -11.34
N LEU A 71 7.08 -25.82 -10.94
CA LEU A 71 8.25 -25.31 -10.22
C LEU A 71 8.46 -25.96 -8.86
N ARG A 72 7.42 -26.48 -8.21
CA ARG A 72 7.58 -27.17 -6.91
C ARG A 72 8.50 -28.39 -6.97
N VAL A 73 8.69 -28.96 -8.16
CA VAL A 73 9.59 -30.10 -8.38
C VAL A 73 11.06 -29.66 -8.37
N PHE A 74 11.34 -28.41 -8.75
CA PHE A 74 12.69 -27.87 -8.91
C PHE A 74 13.08 -26.86 -7.82
N ALA A 75 12.11 -26.15 -7.25
CA ALA A 75 12.32 -25.17 -6.21
C ALA A 75 11.10 -25.10 -5.29
N SER A 76 11.33 -25.21 -4.01
CA SER A 76 10.28 -25.01 -2.99
C SER A 76 10.53 -23.69 -2.28
N GLY A 77 9.48 -22.87 -2.16
CA GLY A 77 9.56 -21.61 -1.44
C GLY A 77 8.19 -21.20 -0.89
N GLN A 78 8.21 -20.66 0.31
CA GLN A 78 7.06 -20.00 0.92
C GLN A 78 7.52 -18.79 1.68
N GLY A 79 6.63 -17.81 1.81
CA GLY A 79 6.94 -16.60 2.53
C GLY A 79 5.69 -15.96 3.13
N SER A 80 5.92 -15.18 4.18
CA SER A 80 4.90 -14.35 4.78
C SER A 80 5.50 -13.01 5.19
N SER A 81 4.67 -11.97 5.17
CA SER A 81 5.05 -10.65 5.63
C SER A 81 3.88 -10.00 6.37
N VAL A 82 4.20 -9.16 7.33
CA VAL A 82 3.20 -8.36 8.04
C VAL A 82 3.76 -6.96 8.31
N ALA A 83 2.95 -5.94 8.05
CA ALA A 83 3.18 -4.56 8.48
C ALA A 83 2.01 -4.11 9.35
N ARG A 84 2.30 -3.39 10.42
CA ARG A 84 1.30 -2.76 11.29
C ARG A 84 1.74 -1.37 11.66
N GLY A 85 0.79 -0.49 11.87
CA GLY A 85 1.10 0.87 12.30
C GLY A 85 -0.12 1.76 12.36
N GLY A 86 0.13 3.07 12.39
CA GLY A 86 -0.89 4.09 12.40
C GLY A 86 -1.29 4.56 11.00
N VAL A 87 -2.35 5.33 10.94
CA VAL A 87 -2.78 6.07 9.75
C VAL A 87 -2.67 7.56 10.05
N SER A 88 -1.93 8.30 9.25
CA SER A 88 -1.73 9.74 9.39
C SER A 88 -2.16 10.46 8.11
N GLY A 89 -3.17 11.30 8.20
CA GLY A 89 -3.74 11.97 7.03
C GLY A 89 -4.21 11.00 5.93
N GLY A 90 -4.66 9.81 6.30
CA GLY A 90 -5.09 8.75 5.38
C GLY A 90 -3.95 7.95 4.74
N GLN A 91 -2.69 8.23 5.11
CA GLN A 91 -1.52 7.46 4.70
C GLN A 91 -1.13 6.46 5.79
N PRO A 92 -1.03 5.15 5.50
CA PRO A 92 -0.45 4.17 6.40
C PRO A 92 1.02 4.49 6.73
N VAL A 93 1.36 4.42 8.01
CA VAL A 93 2.71 4.66 8.54
C VAL A 93 3.06 3.48 9.44
N ALA A 94 4.02 2.66 9.01
CA ALA A 94 4.42 1.47 9.77
C ALA A 94 5.01 1.83 11.12
N SER A 95 4.66 1.04 12.14
CA SER A 95 5.40 0.93 13.42
C SER A 95 6.28 -0.31 13.44
N THR A 96 5.81 -1.38 12.78
CA THR A 96 6.51 -2.67 12.70
C THR A 96 6.36 -3.29 11.31
N TYR A 97 7.42 -3.96 10.87
CA TYR A 97 7.41 -4.85 9.73
C TYR A 97 8.16 -6.13 10.06
N ALA A 98 7.64 -7.26 9.59
CA ALA A 98 8.32 -8.55 9.65
C ALA A 98 8.07 -9.34 8.38
N SER A 99 9.08 -10.05 7.92
CA SER A 99 9.01 -10.94 6.77
C SER A 99 9.81 -12.19 7.05
N THR A 100 9.31 -13.34 6.63
CA THR A 100 10.00 -14.63 6.66
C THR A 100 9.83 -15.31 5.31
N ILE A 101 10.94 -15.72 4.71
CA ILE A 101 10.96 -16.48 3.46
C ILE A 101 11.72 -17.77 3.71
N VAL A 102 11.14 -18.89 3.36
CA VAL A 102 11.80 -20.22 3.40
C VAL A 102 11.88 -20.72 1.98
N ALA A 103 13.08 -20.92 1.48
CA ALA A 103 13.32 -21.44 0.14
C ALA A 103 14.53 -22.40 0.19
N ASP A 104 14.38 -23.59 -0.42
CA ASP A 104 15.43 -24.60 -0.52
C ASP A 104 16.11 -24.88 0.85
N ASN A 105 15.31 -25.05 1.90
CA ASN A 105 15.73 -25.27 3.29
C ASN A 105 16.54 -24.15 3.94
N LYS A 106 16.53 -22.95 3.32
CA LYS A 106 17.10 -21.73 3.88
C LYS A 106 15.98 -20.79 4.33
N THR A 107 16.16 -20.22 5.51
CA THR A 107 15.25 -19.21 6.04
C THR A 107 15.90 -17.84 5.94
N ASP A 108 15.16 -16.87 5.40
CA ASP A 108 15.53 -15.46 5.37
C ASP A 108 14.49 -14.68 6.18
N GLN A 109 14.91 -13.92 7.17
CA GLN A 109 14.04 -13.13 8.03
C GLN A 109 14.46 -11.67 8.06
N VAL A 110 13.49 -10.80 8.04
CA VAL A 110 13.69 -9.37 8.28
C VAL A 110 12.66 -8.90 9.31
N ARG A 111 13.10 -8.11 10.28
CA ARG A 111 12.22 -7.40 11.22
C ARG A 111 12.67 -5.96 11.31
N MET A 112 11.72 -5.04 11.34
CA MET A 112 11.99 -3.60 11.44
C MET A 112 11.05 -2.96 12.43
N LEU A 113 11.56 -2.03 13.23
CA LEU A 113 10.83 -1.13 14.11
C LEU A 113 10.96 0.30 13.57
N PHE A 114 9.84 0.99 13.47
CA PHE A 114 9.77 2.36 12.96
C PHE A 114 9.34 3.32 14.09
N GLY A 115 9.76 4.56 13.99
CA GLY A 115 9.34 5.63 14.86
C GLY A 115 9.86 6.99 14.41
N GLY A 116 9.02 8.03 14.48
CA GLY A 116 9.41 9.37 14.04
C GLY A 116 9.86 9.44 12.58
N GLY A 117 9.23 8.68 11.69
CA GLY A 117 9.55 8.66 10.25
C GLY A 117 10.88 7.99 9.89
N ALA A 118 11.42 7.13 10.76
CA ALA A 118 12.67 6.43 10.51
C ALA A 118 12.64 5.00 11.04
N VAL A 119 13.45 4.11 10.45
CA VAL A 119 13.77 2.80 11.00
C VAL A 119 14.64 3.00 12.23
N LYS A 120 14.16 2.61 13.40
CA LYS A 120 14.84 2.72 14.69
C LYS A 120 15.72 1.53 14.97
N ASP A 121 15.24 0.35 14.58
CA ASP A 121 15.94 -0.90 14.75
C ASP A 121 15.56 -1.86 13.64
N TYR A 122 16.48 -2.74 13.24
CA TYR A 122 16.19 -3.80 12.26
C TYR A 122 17.11 -4.99 12.44
N LEU A 123 16.59 -6.16 12.12
CA LEU A 123 17.30 -7.43 12.05
C LEU A 123 17.11 -8.03 10.68
N ALA A 124 18.20 -8.49 10.06
CA ALA A 124 18.17 -9.33 8.85
C ALA A 124 18.96 -10.61 9.15
N ASP A 125 18.30 -11.74 9.09
CA ASP A 125 18.87 -13.06 9.35
C ASP A 125 18.62 -13.99 8.15
N PRO A 126 19.68 -14.59 7.55
CA PRO A 126 21.10 -14.40 7.88
C PRO A 126 21.55 -12.95 7.62
N PRO A 127 22.60 -12.49 8.32
CA PRO A 127 23.13 -11.15 8.09
C PRO A 127 23.62 -10.98 6.65
N THR A 128 23.57 -9.75 6.15
CA THR A 128 24.05 -9.44 4.81
C THR A 128 25.53 -9.81 4.66
N THR A 129 25.85 -10.66 3.68
CA THR A 129 27.23 -11.06 3.43
C THR A 129 28.12 -9.85 3.15
N PRO A 130 29.21 -9.66 3.86
CA PRO A 130 30.16 -8.59 3.58
C PRO A 130 30.70 -8.66 2.14
N SER A 131 30.87 -7.50 1.50
CA SER A 131 31.50 -7.37 0.19
C SER A 131 32.17 -6.01 0.12
N PRO A 132 33.43 -5.90 -0.35
CA PRO A 132 34.13 -4.62 -0.48
C PRO A 132 33.43 -3.67 -1.45
N ASP A 133 32.72 -4.20 -2.46
CA ASP A 133 32.01 -3.42 -3.47
C ASP A 133 30.58 -3.05 -3.06
N ARG A 134 30.15 -3.41 -1.86
CA ARG A 134 28.81 -3.10 -1.38
C ARG A 134 28.70 -1.62 -1.03
N MET A 135 27.71 -0.95 -1.60
CA MET A 135 27.39 0.42 -1.22
C MET A 135 26.96 0.48 0.26
N PRO A 136 27.61 1.34 1.08
CA PRO A 136 27.34 1.38 2.51
C PRO A 136 25.91 1.84 2.79
N LEU A 137 25.30 1.27 3.83
CA LEU A 137 24.07 1.77 4.45
C LEU A 137 24.46 2.79 5.53
N THR A 138 23.88 3.97 5.45
CA THR A 138 24.06 5.06 6.43
C THR A 138 22.77 5.31 7.19
N ASP A 139 22.82 6.12 8.25
CA ASP A 139 21.63 6.52 8.97
C ASP A 139 20.64 7.33 8.13
N ALA A 140 21.11 8.06 7.12
CA ALA A 140 20.27 8.77 6.19
C ALA A 140 19.40 7.81 5.36
N HIS A 141 19.89 6.63 5.03
CA HIS A 141 19.18 5.60 4.27
C HIS A 141 17.99 4.97 5.02
N ARG A 142 17.89 5.23 6.32
CA ARG A 142 16.82 4.71 7.20
C ARG A 142 15.76 5.76 7.56
N LYS A 143 15.87 7.00 7.04
CA LYS A 143 14.96 8.09 7.31
C LYS A 143 14.01 8.32 6.14
N GLY A 144 12.74 8.63 6.43
CA GLY A 144 11.72 8.92 5.42
C GLY A 144 11.44 7.74 4.47
N VAL A 145 11.52 6.51 4.96
CA VAL A 145 11.38 5.30 4.16
C VAL A 145 10.18 4.47 4.61
N PHE A 146 9.64 3.68 3.68
CA PHE A 146 8.66 2.64 3.94
C PHE A 146 9.33 1.27 3.98
N ASP A 147 8.74 0.32 4.71
CA ASP A 147 8.96 -1.09 4.48
C ASP A 147 8.32 -1.55 3.15
N PRO A 148 8.71 -2.73 2.61
CA PRO A 148 8.18 -3.20 1.32
C PRO A 148 6.66 -3.38 1.27
N MET A 149 6.01 -3.70 2.39
CA MET A 149 4.55 -3.87 2.45
C MET A 149 3.84 -2.51 2.45
N THR A 150 4.22 -1.62 3.36
CA THR A 150 3.62 -0.27 3.46
C THR A 150 3.88 0.56 2.20
N ALA A 151 5.00 0.35 1.52
CA ALA A 151 5.35 0.98 0.25
C ALA A 151 4.33 0.71 -0.88
N THR A 152 3.54 -0.34 -0.77
CA THR A 152 2.50 -0.70 -1.75
C THR A 152 1.14 -0.10 -1.44
N LEU A 153 0.96 0.56 -0.29
CA LEU A 153 -0.28 1.22 0.13
C LEU A 153 -0.22 2.70 -0.28
N LEU A 154 -0.58 2.99 -1.51
CA LEU A 154 -0.39 4.31 -2.12
C LEU A 154 -1.62 5.19 -1.92
N ARG A 155 -1.53 6.20 -1.05
CA ARG A 155 -2.59 7.19 -0.90
C ARG A 155 -2.62 8.14 -2.10
N VAL A 156 -3.79 8.28 -2.75
CA VAL A 156 -4.01 9.28 -3.80
C VAL A 156 -4.24 10.65 -3.16
N PRO A 157 -3.51 11.70 -3.56
CA PRO A 157 -3.66 13.03 -3.00
C PRO A 157 -5.02 13.67 -3.33
N GLY A 158 -5.37 14.73 -2.62
CA GLY A 158 -6.64 15.46 -2.81
C GLY A 158 -7.86 14.70 -2.29
N ASN A 159 -9.06 15.18 -2.64
CA ASN A 159 -10.37 14.65 -2.22
C ASN A 159 -11.26 14.23 -3.41
N GLY A 160 -10.82 14.45 -4.64
CA GLY A 160 -11.54 14.10 -5.88
C GLY A 160 -11.42 12.62 -6.24
N ASP A 161 -11.52 12.32 -7.52
CA ASP A 161 -11.35 10.97 -8.07
C ASP A 161 -9.98 10.37 -7.66
N THR A 162 -9.94 9.04 -7.55
CA THR A 162 -8.71 8.28 -7.30
C THR A 162 -8.06 7.74 -8.57
N PHE A 163 -8.80 7.72 -9.69
CA PHE A 163 -8.29 7.28 -11.00
C PHE A 163 -7.65 8.45 -11.76
N VAL A 164 -6.61 9.00 -11.19
CA VAL A 164 -5.91 10.20 -11.69
C VAL A 164 -4.41 9.94 -11.86
N PRO A 165 -3.73 10.68 -12.76
CA PRO A 165 -2.27 10.54 -12.96
C PRO A 165 -1.45 10.69 -11.69
N GLU A 166 -1.89 11.50 -10.74
CA GLU A 166 -1.23 11.78 -9.45
C GLU A 166 -1.09 10.53 -8.58
N ALA A 167 -1.88 9.48 -8.84
CA ALA A 167 -1.70 8.18 -8.18
C ALA A 167 -0.30 7.58 -8.47
N CYS A 168 0.26 7.85 -9.67
CA CYS A 168 1.56 7.38 -10.11
C CYS A 168 2.69 8.42 -10.00
N GLN A 169 2.40 9.71 -9.94
CA GLN A 169 3.43 10.77 -9.99
C GLN A 169 4.15 10.93 -8.66
N ARG A 170 4.93 9.93 -8.29
CA ARG A 170 5.65 9.92 -7.00
C ARG A 170 6.89 9.03 -7.02
N THR A 171 7.78 9.31 -6.09
CA THR A 171 8.86 8.41 -5.69
C THR A 171 8.49 7.76 -4.36
N VAL A 172 8.62 6.45 -4.28
CA VAL A 172 8.37 5.66 -3.07
C VAL A 172 9.72 5.18 -2.53
N PRO A 173 10.21 5.78 -1.44
CA PRO A 173 11.46 5.40 -0.80
C PRO A 173 11.27 4.12 0.03
N VAL A 174 12.03 3.07 -0.26
CA VAL A 174 11.92 1.77 0.40
C VAL A 174 13.21 1.38 1.11
N PHE A 175 13.09 0.85 2.31
CA PHE A 175 14.14 0.11 3.00
C PHE A 175 13.61 -1.27 3.35
N ASP A 176 14.28 -2.33 2.87
CA ASP A 176 13.84 -3.71 3.04
C ASP A 176 14.61 -4.49 4.12
N GLY A 177 15.43 -3.78 4.92
CA GLY A 177 16.32 -4.37 5.93
C GLY A 177 17.71 -4.71 5.39
N ARG A 178 17.91 -4.68 4.07
CA ARG A 178 19.19 -4.99 3.41
C ARG A 178 19.61 -3.94 2.40
N MET A 179 18.64 -3.31 1.76
CA MET A 179 18.86 -2.30 0.73
C MET A 179 17.95 -1.10 0.95
N ARG A 180 18.47 0.05 0.55
CA ARG A 180 17.70 1.29 0.37
C ARG A 180 17.57 1.54 -1.13
N TYR A 181 16.36 1.68 -1.61
CA TYR A 181 16.07 1.98 -3.02
C TYR A 181 14.82 2.86 -3.16
N ASP A 182 14.74 3.55 -4.27
CA ASP A 182 13.56 4.28 -4.69
C ASP A 182 12.83 3.51 -5.79
N LEU A 183 11.49 3.53 -5.73
CA LEU A 183 10.61 3.16 -6.83
C LEU A 183 9.97 4.46 -7.32
N GLN A 184 10.43 4.96 -8.47
CA GLN A 184 9.79 6.08 -9.13
C GLN A 184 8.63 5.56 -9.97
N LEU A 185 7.44 6.08 -9.71
CA LEU A 185 6.23 5.78 -10.48
C LEU A 185 5.94 6.91 -11.46
N ALA A 186 5.51 6.54 -12.68
CA ALA A 186 5.04 7.48 -13.69
C ALA A 186 3.75 6.98 -14.31
N PHE A 187 2.77 7.87 -14.48
CA PHE A 187 1.47 7.51 -15.09
C PHE A 187 1.65 7.07 -16.54
N LYS A 188 0.98 6.00 -16.93
CA LYS A 188 0.90 5.53 -18.31
C LYS A 188 -0.50 5.74 -18.89
N HIS A 189 -1.49 5.07 -18.33
CA HIS A 189 -2.89 5.13 -18.78
C HIS A 189 -3.82 4.56 -17.70
N LEU A 190 -5.11 4.70 -17.95
CA LEU A 190 -6.14 3.95 -17.22
C LEU A 190 -6.48 2.69 -18.02
N ASP A 191 -6.75 1.59 -17.31
CA ASP A 191 -7.18 0.34 -17.91
C ASP A 191 -8.40 -0.22 -17.16
N LYS A 192 -9.12 -1.16 -17.77
CA LYS A 192 -10.24 -1.86 -17.16
C LYS A 192 -9.85 -3.31 -16.90
N VAL A 193 -10.09 -3.75 -15.68
CA VAL A 193 -9.78 -5.11 -15.25
C VAL A 193 -11.00 -5.80 -14.69
N ARG A 194 -10.94 -7.12 -14.70
CA ARG A 194 -11.93 -7.99 -14.08
C ARG A 194 -11.19 -9.14 -13.39
N SER A 195 -11.26 -9.21 -12.07
CA SER A 195 -10.85 -10.40 -11.33
C SER A 195 -11.91 -11.50 -11.47
N GLU A 196 -11.52 -12.74 -11.26
CA GLU A 196 -12.46 -13.86 -11.23
C GLU A 196 -13.52 -13.67 -10.13
N ARG A 197 -13.11 -13.08 -9.00
CA ARG A 197 -13.97 -12.77 -7.85
C ARG A 197 -13.63 -11.39 -7.31
N GLY A 198 -14.65 -10.55 -7.17
CA GLY A 198 -14.57 -9.23 -6.57
C GLY A 198 -14.40 -8.11 -7.59
N TYR A 199 -13.28 -7.40 -7.59
CA TYR A 199 -13.10 -6.15 -8.31
C TYR A 199 -13.26 -6.28 -9.83
N GLN A 200 -14.14 -5.45 -10.36
CA GLN A 200 -14.33 -5.22 -11.79
C GLN A 200 -14.41 -3.70 -11.99
N GLY A 201 -13.42 -3.10 -12.63
CA GLY A 201 -13.38 -1.65 -12.73
C GLY A 201 -12.10 -1.11 -13.33
N THR A 202 -11.90 0.18 -13.12
CA THR A 202 -10.73 0.91 -13.62
C THR A 202 -9.52 0.71 -12.71
N VAL A 203 -8.34 0.55 -13.29
CA VAL A 203 -7.04 0.59 -12.61
C VAL A 203 -6.19 1.71 -13.18
N VAL A 204 -5.29 2.23 -12.36
CA VAL A 204 -4.27 3.19 -12.80
C VAL A 204 -3.00 2.42 -13.11
N VAL A 205 -2.54 2.49 -14.34
CA VAL A 205 -1.30 1.81 -14.78
C VAL A 205 -0.14 2.79 -14.69
N CYS A 206 0.86 2.42 -13.89
CA CYS A 206 2.09 3.18 -13.68
C CYS A 206 3.29 2.40 -14.25
N ALA A 207 4.19 3.09 -14.95
CA ALA A 207 5.55 2.62 -15.13
C ALA A 207 6.29 2.68 -13.78
N VAL A 208 7.22 1.77 -13.56
CA VAL A 208 8.03 1.68 -12.36
C VAL A 208 9.50 1.72 -12.73
N TYR A 209 10.28 2.58 -12.09
CA TYR A 209 11.74 2.67 -12.26
C TYR A 209 12.42 2.42 -10.93
N PHE A 210 13.42 1.55 -10.94
CA PHE A 210 14.16 1.15 -9.76
C PHE A 210 15.50 1.90 -9.68
N THR A 211 15.76 2.53 -8.53
CA THR A 211 17.01 3.23 -8.24
C THR A 211 17.57 2.75 -6.90
N PRO A 212 18.59 1.88 -6.87
CA PRO A 212 19.25 1.45 -5.65
C PRO A 212 20.15 2.57 -5.10
N LEU A 213 20.11 2.81 -3.80
CA LEU A 213 20.84 3.90 -3.13
C LEU A 213 21.87 3.41 -2.11
N GLY A 214 21.64 2.26 -1.47
CA GLY A 214 22.57 1.69 -0.50
C GLY A 214 22.30 0.21 -0.23
N GLY A 215 23.28 -0.51 0.32
CA GLY A 215 23.16 -1.93 0.63
C GLY A 215 23.35 -2.89 -0.54
N HIS A 216 23.36 -2.40 -1.78
CA HIS A 216 23.54 -3.19 -2.99
C HIS A 216 25.01 -3.28 -3.42
N VAL A 217 25.31 -4.25 -4.28
CA VAL A 217 26.59 -4.33 -5.01
C VAL A 217 26.30 -3.85 -6.44
N PRO A 218 26.85 -2.68 -6.89
CA PRO A 218 26.49 -2.05 -8.17
C PRO A 218 26.72 -2.95 -9.37
N ASP A 219 27.79 -3.72 -9.36
CA ASP A 219 28.17 -4.58 -10.48
C ASP A 219 27.44 -5.92 -10.54
N ARG A 220 26.57 -6.23 -9.56
CA ARG A 220 25.77 -7.43 -9.59
C ARG A 220 24.81 -7.40 -10.79
N SER A 221 24.81 -8.44 -11.60
CA SER A 221 24.02 -8.52 -12.84
C SER A 221 22.53 -8.23 -12.63
N THR A 222 21.93 -8.73 -11.53
CA THR A 222 20.53 -8.47 -11.18
C THR A 222 20.25 -6.99 -10.91
N ILE A 223 21.17 -6.28 -10.26
CA ILE A 223 21.05 -4.84 -10.00
C ILE A 223 21.13 -4.06 -11.30
N LYS A 224 22.16 -4.32 -12.12
CA LYS A 224 22.32 -3.69 -13.44
C LYS A 224 21.09 -3.94 -14.33
N TYR A 225 20.58 -5.17 -14.29
CA TYR A 225 19.40 -5.54 -15.06
C TYR A 225 18.17 -4.72 -14.63
N LEU A 226 17.85 -4.67 -13.33
CA LEU A 226 16.69 -3.93 -12.81
C LEU A 226 16.82 -2.42 -13.06
N VAL A 227 17.99 -1.83 -12.88
CA VAL A 227 18.24 -0.41 -13.15
C VAL A 227 18.03 -0.06 -14.63
N ALA A 228 18.35 -1.00 -15.54
CA ALA A 228 18.17 -0.81 -16.98
C ALA A 228 16.72 -0.97 -17.46
N GLN A 229 15.83 -1.59 -16.65
CA GLN A 229 14.45 -1.86 -17.08
C GLN A 229 13.65 -0.58 -17.29
N ARG A 230 12.84 -0.57 -18.35
CA ARG A 230 11.90 0.52 -18.70
C ARG A 230 10.46 0.01 -18.85
N ASP A 231 10.26 -1.31 -18.80
CA ASP A 231 8.98 -1.97 -19.03
C ASP A 231 8.41 -2.63 -17.75
N MET A 232 8.91 -2.20 -16.56
CA MET A 232 8.28 -2.57 -15.30
C MET A 232 7.01 -1.75 -15.12
N GLU A 233 5.92 -2.42 -14.74
CA GLU A 233 4.61 -1.79 -14.55
C GLU A 233 3.91 -2.28 -13.31
N VAL A 234 3.07 -1.40 -12.75
CA VAL A 234 2.09 -1.77 -11.73
C VAL A 234 0.73 -1.19 -12.10
N SER A 235 -0.30 -2.03 -12.04
CA SER A 235 -1.70 -1.61 -12.14
C SER A 235 -2.28 -1.52 -10.74
N LEU A 236 -2.80 -0.36 -10.38
CA LEU A 236 -3.29 -0.04 -9.04
C LEU A 236 -4.81 -0.05 -9.02
N ALA A 237 -5.40 -0.79 -8.07
CA ALA A 237 -6.82 -0.81 -7.77
C ALA A 237 -7.11 -0.21 -6.40
N PRO A 238 -8.31 0.39 -6.18
CA PRO A 238 -8.64 1.06 -4.92
C PRO A 238 -9.03 0.06 -3.82
N ILE A 239 -8.71 0.41 -2.58
CA ILE A 239 -9.37 -0.16 -1.40
C ILE A 239 -10.64 0.65 -1.15
N ALA A 240 -11.80 -0.01 -1.24
CA ALA A 240 -13.10 0.60 -1.07
C ALA A 240 -13.22 1.33 0.29
N GLY A 241 -13.85 2.49 0.31
CA GLY A 241 -13.98 3.33 1.51
C GLY A 241 -12.71 4.11 1.87
N THR A 242 -11.63 3.99 1.11
CA THR A 242 -10.37 4.71 1.37
C THR A 242 -9.89 5.45 0.13
N ARG A 243 -8.81 6.21 0.27
CA ARG A 243 -8.08 6.79 -0.85
C ARG A 243 -6.78 6.01 -1.17
N LEU A 244 -6.70 4.78 -0.69
CA LEU A 244 -5.54 3.92 -0.94
C LEU A 244 -5.72 3.13 -2.22
N MET A 245 -4.68 3.12 -3.03
CA MET A 245 -4.53 2.26 -4.19
C MET A 245 -3.44 1.22 -3.90
N VAL A 246 -3.67 0.00 -4.34
CA VAL A 246 -2.77 -1.13 -4.11
C VAL A 246 -2.54 -1.93 -5.39
N PRO A 247 -1.43 -2.66 -5.51
CA PRO A 247 -1.15 -3.47 -6.69
C PRO A 247 -2.24 -4.52 -6.95
N TYR A 248 -2.93 -4.37 -8.09
CA TYR A 248 -3.79 -5.38 -8.69
C TYR A 248 -3.00 -6.32 -9.60
N ARG A 249 -2.02 -5.75 -10.32
CA ARG A 249 -1.08 -6.47 -11.17
C ARG A 249 0.28 -5.79 -11.07
N ALA A 250 1.35 -6.58 -11.08
CA ALA A 250 2.70 -6.09 -11.27
C ALA A 250 3.38 -6.93 -12.35
N SER A 251 4.14 -6.30 -13.24
CA SER A 251 4.91 -6.98 -14.27
C SER A 251 6.35 -6.49 -14.28
N ILE A 252 7.27 -7.43 -14.31
CA ILE A 252 8.72 -7.19 -14.28
C ILE A 252 9.36 -8.03 -15.37
N PRO A 253 10.02 -7.42 -16.37
CA PRO A 253 10.83 -8.18 -17.31
C PRO A 253 11.93 -8.95 -16.59
N THR A 254 12.18 -10.18 -17.00
CA THR A 254 13.30 -10.98 -16.51
C THR A 254 14.04 -11.61 -17.70
N PRO A 255 15.28 -12.10 -17.54
CA PRO A 255 15.97 -12.81 -18.60
C PRO A 255 15.26 -14.06 -19.11
N LEU A 256 14.32 -14.61 -18.31
CA LEU A 256 13.53 -15.79 -18.65
C LEU A 256 12.14 -15.45 -19.20
N GLY A 257 11.85 -14.18 -19.41
CA GLY A 257 10.54 -13.67 -19.85
C GLY A 257 9.86 -12.78 -18.82
N MET A 258 8.63 -12.40 -19.10
CA MET A 258 7.86 -11.50 -18.21
C MET A 258 7.43 -12.23 -16.94
N GLY A 259 7.87 -11.74 -15.79
CA GLY A 259 7.35 -12.09 -14.49
C GLY A 259 6.09 -11.25 -14.21
N VAL A 260 4.97 -11.89 -13.88
CA VAL A 260 3.71 -11.20 -13.58
C VAL A 260 3.12 -11.72 -12.29
N LEU A 261 2.74 -10.81 -11.41
CA LEU A 261 1.87 -11.07 -10.26
C LEU A 261 0.49 -10.47 -10.59
N GLN A 262 -0.56 -11.29 -10.61
CA GLN A 262 -1.91 -10.89 -11.00
C GLN A 262 -2.93 -11.30 -9.96
N ALA A 263 -3.78 -10.36 -9.53
CA ALA A 263 -4.92 -10.67 -8.67
C ALA A 263 -5.95 -11.52 -9.43
N THR A 264 -6.31 -12.67 -8.88
CA THR A 264 -7.41 -13.55 -9.33
C THR A 264 -8.66 -13.33 -8.48
N GLN A 265 -8.47 -12.99 -7.21
CA GLN A 265 -9.52 -12.50 -6.32
C GLN A 265 -9.10 -11.15 -5.77
N PHE A 266 -10.03 -10.19 -5.73
CA PHE A 266 -9.79 -8.87 -5.17
C PHE A 266 -11.10 -8.34 -4.59
N VAL A 267 -11.36 -8.65 -3.33
CA VAL A 267 -12.61 -8.28 -2.64
C VAL A 267 -12.28 -7.15 -1.68
N SER A 268 -12.78 -5.98 -1.97
CA SER A 268 -12.60 -4.80 -1.13
C SER A 268 -13.95 -4.25 -0.71
N VAL A 269 -14.10 -3.97 0.58
CA VAL A 269 -15.32 -3.43 1.18
C VAL A 269 -15.00 -2.21 2.05
N PRO A 270 -15.83 -1.15 2.01
CA PRO A 270 -15.71 -0.09 2.98
C PRO A 270 -16.09 -0.62 4.37
N ARG A 271 -15.39 -0.16 5.39
CA ARG A 271 -15.72 -0.48 6.78
C ARG A 271 -16.67 0.58 7.32
N SER A 272 -17.80 0.16 7.87
CA SER A 272 -18.67 1.08 8.59
C SER A 272 -17.99 1.52 9.89
N PRO A 273 -18.08 2.80 10.29
CA PRO A 273 -17.60 3.24 11.59
C PRO A 273 -18.24 2.36 12.68
N GLN A 274 -17.44 1.78 13.55
CA GLN A 274 -17.98 1.09 14.72
C GLN A 274 -18.67 2.15 15.58
N GLN A 275 -20.01 2.03 15.73
CA GLN A 275 -20.71 2.81 16.75
C GLN A 275 -20.09 2.47 18.12
N PRO A 276 -19.74 3.49 18.92
CA PRO A 276 -19.30 3.23 20.28
C PRO A 276 -20.38 2.41 20.98
N THR A 277 -20.03 1.23 21.50
CA THR A 277 -20.92 0.48 22.36
C THR A 277 -21.25 1.35 23.55
N ALA A 278 -22.47 1.87 23.60
CA ALA A 278 -22.98 2.59 24.75
C ALA A 278 -22.92 1.61 25.95
N ASN A 279 -22.00 1.89 26.87
CA ASN A 279 -21.97 1.22 28.17
C ASN A 279 -23.31 1.49 28.85
N LEU A 280 -24.24 0.55 28.75
CA LEU A 280 -25.40 0.49 29.62
C LEU A 280 -24.87 0.32 31.04
N LYS A 281 -24.71 1.43 31.75
CA LYS A 281 -24.62 1.40 33.22
C LYS A 281 -25.96 0.89 33.74
N THR A 282 -25.98 -0.37 34.14
CA THR A 282 -27.05 -0.93 34.95
C THR A 282 -27.06 -0.18 36.30
N GLN A 283 -28.15 0.51 36.57
CA GLN A 283 -28.48 1.03 37.92
C GLN A 283 -28.93 -0.12 38.79
#